data_c6dc053cbf1f17df138159e98ca46b59
#
_entry.id   c6dc053cbf1f17df138159e98ca46b59
#
_cell.length_a   1.000
_cell.length_b   1.000
_cell.length_c   1.000
_cell.angle_alpha   90.00
_cell.angle_beta   90.00
_cell.angle_gamma   90.00
#
_symmetry.space_group_name_H-M   'P 1'
#
loop_
_entity.id
_entity.type
_entity.pdbx_description
1 polymer ?
#
loop_
_entity_poly.entity_id
_entity_poly.type
_entity_poly.pdbx_seq_one_letter_code
_entity_poly.pdbx_strand_id
1 'polypeptide(L)'
;IAGKTYHIKLVIADDQNVDFDSAVFLEAGSFLPKIDLGPDQTICYGDKTVLDTGFTDSTYTYEWLKDGIVDPLQTTNKYQVTDPGTYSVNVTIYGSCIAVGKTTVNYTRPITKTLTQCGDNTANATFDLTQLSSSINKGTTDTVDYYETVIAEQNQTPKITNPSAYTSTSKIIYARVTNLSGCVNYA
;
A
#
# COMPACT_ATOMS: atom_id res chain seq x y z
N ILE A 1 -17.67 -17.97 10.86
CA ILE A 1 -16.54 -18.57 11.59
C ILE A 1 -16.12 -19.80 10.80
N ALA A 2 -14.88 -19.85 10.37
CA ALA A 2 -14.33 -21.00 9.64
C ALA A 2 -14.43 -22.28 10.49
N GLY A 3 -14.70 -23.42 9.84
CA GLY A 3 -14.81 -24.72 10.51
C GLY A 3 -16.11 -24.97 11.26
N LYS A 4 -17.10 -24.11 11.14
CA LYS A 4 -18.45 -24.37 11.65
C LYS A 4 -19.39 -24.74 10.51
N THR A 5 -20.24 -25.72 10.75
CA THR A 5 -21.33 -26.08 9.84
C THR A 5 -22.51 -25.14 10.12
N TYR A 6 -22.98 -24.50 9.09
CA TYR A 6 -24.16 -23.62 9.15
C TYR A 6 -25.26 -24.23 8.29
N HIS A 7 -26.47 -24.27 8.83
CA HIS A 7 -27.66 -24.62 8.08
C HIS A 7 -28.41 -23.37 7.69
N ILE A 8 -28.54 -23.15 6.39
CA ILE A 8 -29.34 -22.05 5.84
C ILE A 8 -30.66 -22.65 5.38
N LYS A 9 -31.76 -22.14 5.92
CA LYS A 9 -33.09 -22.50 5.46
C LYS A 9 -33.66 -21.31 4.68
N LEU A 10 -33.82 -21.47 3.38
CA LEU A 10 -34.49 -20.52 2.52
C LEU A 10 -35.93 -20.98 2.37
N VAL A 11 -36.88 -20.13 2.69
CA VAL A 11 -38.31 -20.40 2.55
C VAL A 11 -38.86 -19.37 1.59
N ILE A 12 -39.46 -19.84 0.51
CA ILE A 12 -40.25 -19.03 -0.40
C ILE A 12 -41.69 -19.48 -0.18
N ALA A 13 -42.59 -18.56 0.04
CA ALA A 13 -44.01 -18.81 0.10
C ALA A 13 -44.66 -18.16 -1.14
N ASP A 14 -45.48 -18.93 -1.81
CA ASP A 14 -46.37 -18.42 -2.84
C ASP A 14 -47.71 -18.01 -2.18
N ASP A 15 -48.24 -16.90 -2.59
CA ASP A 15 -49.51 -16.38 -2.06
C ASP A 15 -50.67 -16.80 -2.97
N GLN A 16 -51.25 -17.98 -2.67
CA GLN A 16 -52.56 -18.46 -3.14
C GLN A 16 -52.79 -18.52 -4.68
N ASN A 17 -51.74 -18.49 -5.48
CA ASN A 17 -51.87 -18.48 -6.92
C ASN A 17 -50.99 -19.57 -7.56
N VAL A 18 -51.57 -20.44 -8.35
CA VAL A 18 -50.88 -21.56 -9.05
C VAL A 18 -50.19 -21.17 -10.35
N ASP A 19 -50.28 -19.89 -10.72
CA ASP A 19 -49.86 -19.43 -12.05
C ASP A 19 -48.43 -18.77 -12.03
N PHE A 20 -47.80 -18.59 -10.85
CA PHE A 20 -46.49 -17.95 -10.75
C PHE A 20 -45.59 -18.75 -9.81
N ASP A 21 -44.41 -19.14 -10.32
CA ASP A 21 -43.38 -19.81 -9.53
C ASP A 21 -42.39 -18.79 -8.97
N SER A 22 -42.00 -19.01 -7.69
CA SER A 22 -40.96 -18.21 -7.04
C SER A 22 -39.67 -18.98 -6.99
N ALA A 23 -38.54 -18.31 -7.28
CA ALA A 23 -37.20 -18.91 -7.22
C ALA A 23 -36.21 -18.04 -6.49
N VAL A 24 -35.28 -18.65 -5.76
CA VAL A 24 -34.10 -17.98 -5.16
C VAL A 24 -32.88 -18.41 -5.94
N PHE A 25 -32.16 -17.45 -6.47
CA PHE A 25 -30.88 -17.66 -7.12
C PHE A 25 -29.76 -17.34 -6.13
N LEU A 26 -28.86 -18.29 -5.93
CA LEU A 26 -27.64 -18.10 -5.15
C LEU A 26 -26.45 -17.96 -6.09
N GLU A 27 -25.71 -16.87 -5.96
CA GLU A 27 -24.49 -16.70 -6.72
C GLU A 27 -23.43 -17.70 -6.25
N ALA A 28 -22.72 -18.32 -7.20
CA ALA A 28 -21.61 -19.22 -6.88
C ALA A 28 -20.54 -18.45 -6.08
N GLY A 29 -20.15 -18.99 -4.94
CA GLY A 29 -19.17 -18.34 -4.05
C GLY A 29 -19.76 -17.39 -3.01
N SER A 30 -21.08 -17.17 -2.97
CA SER A 30 -21.72 -16.28 -1.96
C SER A 30 -21.49 -16.73 -0.52
N PHE A 31 -21.14 -18.01 -0.30
CA PHE A 31 -20.90 -18.59 1.00
C PHE A 31 -19.44 -18.95 1.26
N LEU A 32 -18.51 -18.46 0.43
CA LEU A 32 -17.10 -18.66 0.71
C LEU A 32 -16.71 -17.89 1.97
N PRO A 33 -16.02 -18.52 2.94
CA PRO A 33 -15.49 -17.82 4.08
C PRO A 33 -14.53 -16.72 3.61
N LYS A 34 -14.75 -15.50 4.07
CA LYS A 34 -13.82 -14.40 3.80
C LYS A 34 -12.80 -14.28 4.93
N ILE A 35 -11.57 -14.06 4.55
CA ILE A 35 -10.47 -13.72 5.46
C ILE A 35 -10.35 -12.20 5.44
N ASP A 36 -10.35 -11.59 6.61
CA ASP A 36 -10.08 -10.17 6.76
C ASP A 36 -8.56 -9.96 6.88
N LEU A 37 -7.95 -9.43 5.83
CA LEU A 37 -6.54 -9.02 5.81
C LEU A 37 -6.35 -7.55 6.21
N GLY A 38 -7.41 -6.91 6.69
CA GLY A 38 -7.46 -5.49 6.94
C GLY A 38 -7.82 -4.66 5.68
N PRO A 39 -8.08 -3.37 5.87
CA PRO A 39 -8.39 -2.46 4.77
C PRO A 39 -7.17 -2.24 3.87
N ASP A 40 -7.42 -1.70 2.68
CA ASP A 40 -6.36 -1.17 1.82
C ASP A 40 -5.56 -0.11 2.59
N GLN A 41 -4.23 -0.18 2.52
CA GLN A 41 -3.35 0.67 3.30
C GLN A 41 -2.27 1.31 2.42
N THR A 42 -1.83 2.48 2.86
CA THR A 42 -0.64 3.14 2.29
C THR A 42 0.38 3.31 3.41
N ILE A 43 1.54 2.70 3.23
CA ILE A 43 2.65 2.73 4.19
C ILE A 43 3.82 3.54 3.64
N CYS A 44 4.77 3.88 4.50
CA CYS A 44 5.94 4.64 4.12
C CYS A 44 6.83 3.84 3.16
N TYR A 45 7.47 4.52 2.23
CA TYR A 45 8.42 3.89 1.32
C TYR A 45 9.57 3.22 2.11
N GLY A 46 9.77 1.94 1.84
CA GLY A 46 10.79 1.12 2.52
C GLY A 46 10.33 0.46 3.83
N ASP A 47 9.16 0.83 4.36
CA ASP A 47 8.58 0.13 5.50
C ASP A 47 8.05 -1.25 5.11
N LYS A 48 7.84 -2.08 6.12
CA LYS A 48 7.27 -3.41 5.97
C LYS A 48 6.00 -3.52 6.79
N THR A 49 5.03 -4.24 6.27
CA THR A 49 3.83 -4.63 7.03
C THR A 49 3.63 -6.14 6.94
N VAL A 50 2.84 -6.67 7.85
CA VAL A 50 2.52 -8.10 7.88
C VAL A 50 1.02 -8.26 7.69
N LEU A 51 0.64 -8.99 6.67
CA LEU A 51 -0.72 -9.47 6.50
C LEU A 51 -0.87 -10.77 7.28
N ASP A 52 -1.92 -10.88 8.07
CA ASP A 52 -2.18 -12.04 8.94
C ASP A 52 -3.59 -12.56 8.67
N THR A 53 -3.71 -13.82 8.34
CA THR A 53 -5.01 -14.47 8.11
C THR A 53 -5.81 -14.68 9.39
N GLY A 54 -5.19 -14.55 10.56
CA GLY A 54 -5.78 -14.82 11.85
C GLY A 54 -5.98 -16.32 12.15
N PHE A 55 -5.59 -17.20 11.23
CA PHE A 55 -5.69 -18.65 11.45
C PHE A 55 -4.42 -19.20 12.10
N THR A 56 -4.60 -20.14 13.03
CA THR A 56 -3.50 -20.77 13.77
C THR A 56 -3.48 -22.30 13.65
N ASP A 57 -4.45 -22.90 12.95
CA ASP A 57 -4.51 -24.34 12.77
C ASP A 57 -3.43 -24.82 11.81
N SER A 58 -2.57 -25.72 12.27
CA SER A 58 -1.44 -26.25 11.50
C SER A 58 -1.82 -27.17 10.35
N THR A 59 -3.08 -27.58 10.25
CA THR A 59 -3.59 -28.41 9.15
C THR A 59 -4.04 -27.59 7.96
N TYR A 60 -4.11 -26.27 8.10
CA TYR A 60 -4.49 -25.38 7.01
C TYR A 60 -3.32 -25.12 6.08
N THR A 61 -3.59 -25.03 4.79
CA THR A 61 -2.58 -24.68 3.78
C THR A 61 -2.87 -23.31 3.20
N TYR A 62 -1.81 -22.58 2.90
CA TYR A 62 -1.86 -21.18 2.45
C TYR A 62 -1.23 -21.05 1.09
N GLU A 63 -1.94 -20.43 0.17
CA GLU A 63 -1.43 -20.01 -1.14
C GLU A 63 -1.58 -18.49 -1.24
N TRP A 64 -0.45 -17.78 -1.17
CA TRP A 64 -0.43 -16.34 -1.30
C TRP A 64 -0.18 -15.92 -2.74
N LEU A 65 -0.85 -14.86 -3.15
CA LEU A 65 -0.69 -14.27 -4.47
C LEU A 65 -0.37 -12.78 -4.31
N LYS A 66 0.58 -12.31 -5.11
CA LYS A 66 0.86 -10.88 -5.30
C LYS A 66 0.48 -10.51 -6.74
N ASP A 67 -0.39 -9.53 -6.90
CA ASP A 67 -0.89 -9.06 -8.21
C ASP A 67 -1.44 -10.20 -9.10
N GLY A 68 -2.05 -11.22 -8.46
CA GLY A 68 -2.59 -12.39 -9.12
C GLY A 68 -1.58 -13.50 -9.44
N ILE A 69 -0.32 -13.32 -9.10
CA ILE A 69 0.76 -14.32 -9.30
C ILE A 69 1.05 -15.01 -7.97
N VAL A 70 1.05 -16.34 -7.98
CA VAL A 70 1.34 -17.14 -6.78
C VAL A 70 2.78 -16.90 -6.33
N ASP A 71 2.96 -16.65 -5.03
CA ASP A 71 4.26 -16.58 -4.38
C ASP A 71 4.55 -17.92 -3.68
N PRO A 72 5.35 -18.80 -4.28
CA PRO A 72 5.58 -20.14 -3.75
C PRO A 72 6.44 -20.16 -2.47
N LEU A 73 7.06 -19.04 -2.11
CA LEU A 73 7.89 -18.94 -0.90
C LEU A 73 7.05 -18.58 0.35
N GLN A 74 5.79 -18.18 0.16
CA GLN A 74 4.89 -17.76 1.22
C GLN A 74 3.81 -18.83 1.45
N THR A 75 4.05 -19.73 2.40
CA THR A 75 3.17 -20.86 2.69
C THR A 75 2.64 -20.86 4.12
N THR A 76 2.81 -19.75 4.84
CA THR A 76 2.37 -19.60 6.24
C THR A 76 1.13 -18.74 6.35
N ASN A 77 0.54 -18.70 7.54
CA ASN A 77 -0.61 -17.84 7.84
C ASN A 77 -0.33 -16.34 7.80
N LYS A 78 0.93 -15.95 7.62
CA LYS A 78 1.37 -14.54 7.56
C LYS A 78 2.19 -14.30 6.30
N TYR A 79 2.06 -13.09 5.75
CA TYR A 79 2.84 -12.61 4.62
C TYR A 79 3.51 -11.29 4.99
N GLN A 80 4.85 -11.24 4.92
CA GLN A 80 5.58 -9.99 5.09
C GLN A 80 5.61 -9.22 3.77
N VAL A 81 4.90 -8.11 3.73
CA VAL A 81 4.88 -7.23 2.56
C VAL A 81 6.13 -6.36 2.56
N THR A 82 6.84 -6.36 1.45
CA THR A 82 8.04 -5.55 1.19
C THR A 82 7.91 -4.63 -0.01
N ASP A 83 6.88 -4.82 -0.81
CA ASP A 83 6.63 -4.07 -2.05
C ASP A 83 5.14 -3.73 -2.19
N PRO A 84 4.81 -2.64 -2.91
CA PRO A 84 3.41 -2.33 -3.19
C PRO A 84 2.78 -3.39 -4.09
N GLY A 85 1.49 -3.60 -3.94
CA GLY A 85 0.73 -4.52 -4.76
C GLY A 85 -0.60 -4.92 -4.15
N THR A 86 -1.35 -5.71 -4.88
CA THR A 86 -2.56 -6.37 -4.40
C THR A 86 -2.20 -7.76 -3.91
N TYR A 87 -2.47 -8.01 -2.65
CA TYR A 87 -2.20 -9.28 -1.99
C TYR A 87 -3.49 -10.05 -1.78
N SER A 88 -3.48 -11.32 -2.12
CA SER A 88 -4.59 -12.23 -1.85
C SER A 88 -4.07 -13.55 -1.30
N VAL A 89 -4.92 -14.23 -0.55
CA VAL A 89 -4.62 -15.54 0.01
C VAL A 89 -5.78 -16.49 -0.20
N ASN A 90 -5.47 -17.70 -0.62
CA ASN A 90 -6.36 -18.84 -0.61
C ASN A 90 -5.94 -19.74 0.54
N VAL A 91 -6.83 -19.96 1.51
CA VAL A 91 -6.57 -20.85 2.64
C VAL A 91 -7.46 -22.07 2.51
N THR A 92 -6.85 -23.24 2.37
CA THR A 92 -7.59 -24.50 2.36
C THR A 92 -7.80 -24.96 3.79
N ILE A 93 -9.07 -25.10 4.16
CA ILE A 93 -9.55 -25.46 5.49
C ILE A 93 -10.16 -26.85 5.40
N TYR A 94 -9.79 -27.75 6.30
CA TYR A 94 -10.30 -29.12 6.36
C TYR A 94 -10.25 -29.89 5.02
N GLY A 95 -9.20 -29.64 4.22
CA GLY A 95 -8.91 -30.40 3.00
C GLY A 95 -9.71 -30.01 1.76
N SER A 96 -10.80 -29.26 1.88
CA SER A 96 -11.65 -28.96 0.71
C SER A 96 -12.32 -27.57 0.71
N CYS A 97 -12.46 -26.94 1.86
CA CYS A 97 -13.09 -25.63 1.96
C CYS A 97 -12.03 -24.53 1.76
N ILE A 98 -12.24 -23.65 0.79
CA ILE A 98 -11.32 -22.55 0.52
C ILE A 98 -11.89 -21.26 1.11
N ALA A 99 -11.11 -20.59 1.95
CA ALA A 99 -11.38 -19.23 2.39
C ALA A 99 -10.46 -18.27 1.64
N VAL A 100 -10.97 -17.10 1.28
CA VAL A 100 -10.21 -16.12 0.49
C VAL A 100 -10.12 -14.77 1.21
N GLY A 101 -8.96 -14.12 1.12
CA GLY A 101 -8.71 -12.77 1.58
C GLY A 101 -8.02 -11.95 0.52
N LYS A 102 -8.27 -10.64 0.53
CA LYS A 102 -7.62 -9.70 -0.39
C LYS A 102 -7.50 -8.32 0.24
N THR A 103 -6.36 -7.68 0.03
CA THR A 103 -6.11 -6.28 0.40
C THR A 103 -5.07 -5.68 -0.54
N THR A 104 -5.02 -4.35 -0.62
CA THR A 104 -4.02 -3.62 -1.41
C THR A 104 -3.09 -2.85 -0.47
N VAL A 105 -1.79 -3.01 -0.68
CA VAL A 105 -0.77 -2.25 0.03
C VAL A 105 -0.07 -1.32 -0.96
N ASN A 106 -0.18 -0.02 -0.72
CA ASN A 106 0.49 1.02 -1.48
C ASN A 106 1.66 1.57 -0.67
N TYR A 107 2.66 2.09 -1.39
CA TYR A 107 3.75 2.85 -0.79
C TYR A 107 3.67 4.30 -1.23
N THR A 108 4.01 5.20 -0.32
CA THR A 108 4.35 6.56 -0.71
C THR A 108 5.62 6.51 -1.55
N ARG A 109 5.58 7.06 -2.77
CA ARG A 109 6.72 7.00 -3.70
C ARG A 109 7.52 8.27 -3.66
N PRO A 110 8.87 8.21 -3.80
CA PRO A 110 9.68 9.39 -4.08
C PRO A 110 9.23 10.05 -5.39
N ILE A 111 9.25 11.37 -5.43
CA ILE A 111 8.90 12.16 -6.60
C ILE A 111 10.14 12.94 -7.03
N THR A 112 10.67 12.63 -8.21
CA THR A 112 11.76 13.39 -8.80
C THR A 112 11.22 14.55 -9.62
N LYS A 113 11.77 15.74 -9.44
CA LYS A 113 11.43 16.96 -10.16
C LYS A 113 12.69 17.67 -10.65
N THR A 114 12.54 18.44 -11.72
CA THR A 114 13.62 19.25 -12.27
C THR A 114 13.25 20.72 -12.13
N LEU A 115 14.19 21.51 -11.63
CA LEU A 115 14.12 22.97 -11.60
C LEU A 115 15.19 23.52 -12.53
N THR A 116 14.79 24.35 -13.47
CA THR A 116 15.69 24.99 -14.44
C THR A 116 15.70 26.49 -14.21
N GLN A 117 16.91 27.07 -14.12
CA GLN A 117 17.12 28.49 -13.92
C GLN A 117 18.21 28.97 -14.84
N CYS A 118 18.08 30.20 -15.37
CA CYS A 118 19.16 30.83 -16.09
C CYS A 118 20.30 31.20 -15.12
N GLY A 119 21.50 30.75 -15.45
CA GLY A 119 22.70 31.09 -14.71
C GLY A 119 23.21 32.48 -15.01
N ASP A 120 24.09 32.96 -14.15
CA ASP A 120 24.92 34.11 -14.40
C ASP A 120 26.15 33.75 -15.27
N ASN A 121 27.02 34.73 -15.52
CA ASN A 121 28.25 34.49 -16.30
C ASN A 121 29.30 33.63 -15.57
N THR A 122 29.02 33.16 -14.33
CA THR A 122 29.92 32.34 -13.50
C THR A 122 29.57 30.87 -13.51
N ALA A 123 28.67 30.40 -14.36
CA ALA A 123 28.10 29.08 -14.43
C ALA A 123 27.29 28.68 -13.19
N ASN A 124 27.00 29.61 -12.29
CA ASN A 124 26.11 29.41 -11.15
C ASN A 124 24.73 29.99 -11.45
N ALA A 125 23.73 29.45 -10.78
CA ALA A 125 22.38 30.00 -10.74
C ALA A 125 21.85 29.99 -9.32
N THR A 126 20.97 30.91 -8.99
CA THR A 126 20.25 30.89 -7.72
C THR A 126 18.89 30.29 -7.92
N PHE A 127 18.65 29.18 -7.23
CA PHE A 127 17.44 28.41 -7.29
C PHE A 127 16.58 28.62 -6.04
N ASP A 128 15.29 28.76 -6.25
CA ASP A 128 14.31 28.66 -5.18
C ASP A 128 13.77 27.23 -5.15
N LEU A 129 14.38 26.38 -4.32
CA LEU A 129 13.99 24.97 -4.17
C LEU A 129 12.59 24.83 -3.59
N THR A 130 12.10 25.85 -2.86
CA THR A 130 10.78 25.82 -2.22
C THR A 130 9.63 25.82 -3.24
N GLN A 131 9.88 26.26 -4.47
CA GLN A 131 8.89 26.19 -5.55
C GLN A 131 8.46 24.77 -5.89
N LEU A 132 9.32 23.79 -5.62
CA LEU A 132 9.01 22.38 -5.83
C LEU A 132 8.26 21.75 -4.66
N SER A 133 8.21 22.41 -3.49
CA SER A 133 7.62 21.83 -2.27
C SER A 133 6.18 21.37 -2.49
N SER A 134 5.36 22.14 -3.17
CA SER A 134 3.96 21.76 -3.46
C SER A 134 3.82 20.58 -4.42
N SER A 135 4.83 20.31 -5.24
CA SER A 135 4.82 19.22 -6.22
C SER A 135 5.42 17.92 -5.68
N ILE A 136 6.30 18.00 -4.68
CA ILE A 136 6.91 16.85 -4.00
C ILE A 136 6.19 16.51 -2.69
N ASN A 137 5.45 17.46 -2.15
CA ASN A 137 4.68 17.38 -0.91
C ASN A 137 3.19 17.31 -1.25
N LYS A 138 2.49 16.25 -0.86
CA LYS A 138 1.05 16.10 -1.05
C LYS A 138 0.21 16.60 0.12
N GLY A 139 0.83 16.86 1.26
CA GLY A 139 0.18 17.35 2.46
C GLY A 139 0.54 18.81 2.75
N THR A 140 -0.42 19.62 3.17
CA THR A 140 -0.19 21.02 3.55
C THR A 140 0.61 21.18 4.84
N THR A 141 0.79 20.09 5.58
CA THR A 141 1.46 20.04 6.90
C THR A 141 2.80 19.30 6.88
N ASP A 142 3.20 18.77 5.71
CA ASP A 142 4.46 18.07 5.58
C ASP A 142 5.64 19.05 5.62
N THR A 143 6.75 18.64 6.21
CA THR A 143 8.00 19.40 6.18
C THR A 143 8.89 18.90 5.07
N VAL A 144 9.59 19.83 4.40
CA VAL A 144 10.55 19.51 3.36
C VAL A 144 11.91 20.08 3.74
N ASP A 145 12.87 19.20 3.92
CA ASP A 145 14.27 19.54 4.16
C ASP A 145 15.10 19.18 2.93
N TYR A 146 16.08 20.01 2.59
CA TYR A 146 16.93 19.85 1.41
C TYR A 146 18.38 19.58 1.79
N TYR A 147 19.05 18.72 1.01
CA TYR A 147 20.41 18.25 1.25
C TYR A 147 21.22 18.17 -0.04
N GLU A 148 22.52 18.40 0.05
CA GLU A 148 23.40 18.33 -1.12
C GLU A 148 23.87 16.93 -1.50
N THR A 149 23.78 16.00 -0.56
CA THR A 149 24.19 14.62 -0.77
C THR A 149 23.22 13.64 -0.11
N VAL A 150 23.15 12.41 -0.61
CA VAL A 150 22.36 11.34 0.00
C VAL A 150 22.82 11.05 1.43
N ILE A 151 24.12 11.15 1.73
CA ILE A 151 24.65 10.91 3.07
C ILE A 151 24.18 12.00 4.04
N ALA A 152 24.19 13.26 3.60
CA ALA A 152 23.67 14.36 4.41
C ALA A 152 22.16 14.21 4.68
N GLU A 153 21.41 13.72 3.69
CA GLU A 153 19.98 13.42 3.82
C GLU A 153 19.76 12.29 4.85
N GLN A 154 20.47 11.16 4.72
CA GLN A 154 20.38 10.03 5.64
C GLN A 154 20.73 10.41 7.10
N ASN A 155 21.76 11.22 7.28
CA ASN A 155 22.18 11.72 8.59
C ASN A 155 21.38 12.94 9.06
N GLN A 156 20.50 13.48 8.20
CA GLN A 156 19.73 14.72 8.41
C GLN A 156 20.60 15.94 8.73
N THR A 157 21.85 15.92 8.24
CA THR A 157 22.82 17.00 8.44
C THR A 157 24.00 16.89 7.45
N PRO A 158 24.56 18.02 6.93
CA PRO A 158 23.99 19.37 7.06
C PRO A 158 22.79 19.57 6.14
N LYS A 159 21.80 20.31 6.59
CA LYS A 159 20.69 20.78 5.77
C LYS A 159 21.10 22.03 4.98
N ILE A 160 20.47 22.22 3.81
CA ILE A 160 20.54 23.51 3.09
C ILE A 160 19.76 24.53 3.92
N THR A 161 20.44 25.55 4.42
CA THR A 161 19.88 26.52 5.37
C THR A 161 19.03 27.59 4.69
N ASN A 162 19.26 27.87 3.40
CA ASN A 162 18.50 28.85 2.63
C ASN A 162 17.98 28.21 1.32
N PRO A 163 16.93 27.37 1.38
CA PRO A 163 16.41 26.72 0.20
C PRO A 163 15.70 27.65 -0.79
N SER A 164 15.24 28.82 -0.34
CA SER A 164 14.60 29.82 -1.22
C SER A 164 15.59 30.65 -2.05
N ALA A 165 16.88 30.60 -1.74
CA ALA A 165 17.94 31.29 -2.49
C ALA A 165 19.23 30.46 -2.48
N TYR A 166 19.12 29.25 -3.01
CA TYR A 166 20.24 28.30 -3.07
C TYR A 166 21.05 28.52 -4.35
N THR A 167 22.30 28.95 -4.22
CA THR A 167 23.20 29.21 -5.36
C THR A 167 24.08 27.99 -5.63
N SER A 168 24.04 27.47 -6.84
CA SER A 168 24.79 26.28 -7.24
C SER A 168 24.97 26.20 -8.77
N THR A 169 25.91 25.33 -9.18
CA THR A 169 25.95 24.76 -10.52
C THR A 169 24.87 23.69 -10.68
N SER A 170 24.75 23.12 -11.87
CA SER A 170 23.85 21.98 -12.11
C SER A 170 24.27 20.77 -11.27
N LYS A 171 23.38 20.32 -10.38
CA LYS A 171 23.57 19.12 -9.57
C LYS A 171 22.24 18.56 -9.06
N ILE A 172 22.31 17.37 -8.48
CA ILE A 172 21.18 16.74 -7.80
C ILE A 172 21.11 17.28 -6.36
N ILE A 173 19.92 17.66 -5.94
CA ILE A 173 19.57 17.98 -4.56
C ILE A 173 18.60 16.93 -4.05
N TYR A 174 18.79 16.50 -2.82
CA TYR A 174 17.96 15.50 -2.16
C TYR A 174 16.97 16.19 -1.24
N ALA A 175 15.69 15.91 -1.43
CA ALA A 175 14.64 16.42 -0.56
C ALA A 175 14.08 15.30 0.32
N ARG A 176 13.97 15.58 1.61
CA ARG A 176 13.31 14.74 2.60
C ARG A 176 11.99 15.35 2.98
N VAL A 177 10.92 14.65 2.66
CA VAL A 177 9.54 15.06 2.99
C VAL A 177 9.06 14.22 4.16
N THR A 178 8.74 14.86 5.28
CA THR A 178 8.22 14.19 6.47
C THR A 178 6.79 14.65 6.72
N ASN A 179 5.84 13.72 6.75
CA ASN A 179 4.46 14.03 7.08
C ASN A 179 4.20 13.98 8.60
N LEU A 180 3.01 14.41 9.02
CA LEU A 180 2.62 14.41 10.44
C LEU A 180 2.62 13.01 11.08
N SER A 181 2.47 11.95 10.29
CA SER A 181 2.52 10.57 10.76
C SER A 181 3.95 10.03 10.91
N GLY A 182 4.96 10.85 10.58
CA GLY A 182 6.36 10.43 10.59
C GLY A 182 6.82 9.67 9.35
N CYS A 183 5.95 9.48 8.35
CA CYS A 183 6.35 8.93 7.06
C CYS A 183 7.36 9.84 6.37
N VAL A 184 8.43 9.25 5.86
CA VAL A 184 9.47 9.93 5.12
C VAL A 184 9.44 9.51 3.65
N ASN A 185 9.36 10.49 2.77
CA ASN A 185 9.54 10.32 1.34
C ASN A 185 10.80 11.06 0.90
N TYR A 186 11.43 10.59 -0.16
CA TYR A 186 12.62 11.19 -0.75
C TYR A 186 12.30 11.67 -2.17
N ALA A 187 12.84 12.79 -2.55
CA ALA A 187 12.74 13.37 -3.90
C ALA A 187 14.09 13.87 -4.40
#